data_1c0b8fdf114cd4ddd25030724606e17c
#
_entry.id   1c0b8fdf114cd4ddd25030724606e17c
#
_cell.length_a   1.000
_cell.length_b   1.000
_cell.length_c   1.000
_cell.angle_alpha   90.00
_cell.angle_beta   90.00
_cell.angle_gamma   90.00
#
_symmetry.space_group_name_H-M   'P 1'
#
loop_
_entity.id
_entity.type
_entity.pdbx_description
1 polymer ?
#
loop_
_entity_poly.entity_id
_entity_poly.type
_entity_poly.pdbx_seq_one_letter_code
_entity_poly.pdbx_strand_id
1 'polypeptide(L)'
;MESPEYKIGRVVFGSAASIAAAYECFRSQSIDEVRLSPTRESPFTSCRRTLAAEALVSGIGTFCGRSRQSLTFAPSERPGWWIRRLDQPEQLDTKVDIANLWTSAQNLVLRSGSPHNYLRMVEHIIALKGGLGVDNVLVKVNSGDPPLFDQSSLPLVKAMENAGIVETDQAATYVTVREPVAFGGKRGDFLLFLPTENGARNLRIDCAISWNTVIGDQRILFDVTPETFAYASFARTNATRRQYLLAKTVGKLFAATRNWGYNERNILIHGPKRFYTEPRFQVGEKFLEPVWHRATLDLMAALALTGEHRFCGTVVSYRAGHTLDCDAIRALYRNDLLARV
;
A
#
# COMPACT_ATOMS: atom_id res chain seq x y z
N MET A 1 15.19 16.79 -14.33
CA MET A 1 14.82 17.45 -13.06
C MET A 1 15.87 17.06 -12.04
N GLU A 2 16.40 18.02 -11.27
CA GLU A 2 17.31 17.69 -10.17
C GLU A 2 16.58 16.85 -9.12
N SER A 3 17.32 15.89 -8.55
CA SER A 3 16.77 15.03 -7.49
C SER A 3 16.48 15.86 -6.25
N PRO A 4 15.26 15.78 -5.67
CA PRO A 4 14.96 16.51 -4.44
C PRO A 4 15.92 16.09 -3.32
N GLU A 5 16.31 17.06 -2.50
CA GLU A 5 17.09 16.82 -1.30
C GLU A 5 16.20 16.79 -0.08
N TYR A 6 16.30 15.73 0.72
CA TYR A 6 15.48 15.52 1.89
C TYR A 6 16.33 15.51 3.17
N LYS A 7 15.83 16.16 4.21
CA LYS A 7 16.44 16.11 5.53
C LYS A 7 16.15 14.75 6.18
N ILE A 8 17.19 13.97 6.54
CA ILE A 8 17.03 12.69 7.22
C ILE A 8 16.32 12.85 8.57
N GLY A 9 16.61 13.91 9.31
CA GLY A 9 15.97 14.20 10.58
C GLY A 9 16.35 13.22 11.70
N ARG A 10 15.44 13.00 12.66
CA ARG A 10 15.63 12.12 13.82
C ARG A 10 15.55 10.65 13.40
N VAL A 11 16.59 9.88 13.67
CA VAL A 11 16.58 8.43 13.48
C VAL A 11 15.83 7.78 14.64
N VAL A 12 14.68 7.18 14.37
CA VAL A 12 13.82 6.54 15.39
C VAL A 12 14.28 5.12 15.68
N PHE A 13 14.63 4.38 14.63
CA PHE A 13 15.33 3.09 14.76
C PHE A 13 16.18 2.81 13.51
N GLY A 14 17.11 1.87 13.61
CA GLY A 14 18.11 1.56 12.60
C GLY A 14 19.43 2.29 12.87
N SER A 15 20.41 2.08 12.01
CA SER A 15 21.73 2.74 12.10
C SER A 15 21.75 4.04 11.29
N ALA A 16 22.06 5.16 11.94
CA ALA A 16 22.19 6.44 11.25
C ALA A 16 23.20 6.40 10.10
N ALA A 17 24.34 5.73 10.30
CA ALA A 17 25.35 5.55 9.26
C ALA A 17 24.82 4.72 8.07
N SER A 18 24.07 3.64 8.35
CA SER A 18 23.44 2.84 7.28
C SER A 18 22.40 3.62 6.50
N ILE A 19 21.56 4.41 7.20
CA ILE A 19 20.55 5.28 6.57
C ILE A 19 21.25 6.32 5.69
N ALA A 20 22.29 6.99 6.19
CA ALA A 20 23.03 7.99 5.42
C ALA A 20 23.66 7.38 4.16
N ALA A 21 24.32 6.23 4.27
CA ALA A 21 24.89 5.53 3.12
C ALA A 21 23.82 5.10 2.10
N ALA A 22 22.69 4.58 2.57
CA ALA A 22 21.55 4.19 1.72
C ALA A 22 20.89 5.42 1.06
N TYR A 23 20.85 6.55 1.76
CA TYR A 23 20.33 7.81 1.22
C TYR A 23 21.19 8.34 0.08
N GLU A 24 22.52 8.23 0.16
CA GLU A 24 23.39 8.58 -0.96
C GLU A 24 23.14 7.67 -2.18
N CYS A 25 22.96 6.36 -1.97
CA CYS A 25 22.56 5.44 -3.05
C CYS A 25 21.19 5.83 -3.66
N PHE A 26 20.22 6.21 -2.82
CA PHE A 26 18.92 6.69 -3.29
C PHE A 26 19.05 7.99 -4.12
N ARG A 27 19.82 8.95 -3.64
CA ARG A 27 20.04 10.24 -4.34
C ARG A 27 20.72 10.07 -5.70
N SER A 28 21.60 9.09 -5.82
CA SER A 28 22.30 8.80 -7.08
C SER A 28 21.41 8.18 -8.15
N GLN A 29 20.23 7.64 -7.77
CA GLN A 29 19.28 7.10 -8.74
C GLN A 29 18.56 8.24 -9.48
N SER A 30 18.51 8.17 -10.80
CA SER A 30 17.65 9.03 -11.61
C SER A 30 16.19 8.77 -11.31
N ILE A 31 15.36 9.83 -11.34
CA ILE A 31 13.91 9.68 -11.26
C ILE A 31 13.41 9.29 -12.66
N ASP A 32 12.80 8.11 -12.75
CA ASP A 32 12.33 7.55 -14.01
C ASP A 32 10.99 8.14 -14.44
N GLU A 33 10.11 8.45 -13.47
CA GLU A 33 8.80 9.05 -13.74
C GLU A 33 8.41 10.05 -12.64
N VAL A 34 7.83 11.18 -13.06
CA VAL A 34 7.37 12.27 -12.18
C VAL A 34 5.91 12.57 -12.48
N ARG A 35 5.04 12.51 -11.45
CA ARG A 35 3.62 12.87 -11.54
C ARG A 35 3.23 13.77 -10.36
N LEU A 36 3.54 15.04 -10.47
CA LEU A 36 3.24 16.03 -9.44
C LEU A 36 1.99 16.84 -9.79
N SER A 37 1.19 17.10 -8.78
CA SER A 37 0.07 18.03 -8.91
C SER A 37 0.58 19.48 -9.06
N PRO A 38 -0.11 20.33 -9.83
CA PRO A 38 0.28 21.73 -9.99
C PRO A 38 0.19 22.53 -8.69
N THR A 39 -0.63 22.09 -7.74
CA THR A 39 -0.78 22.67 -6.41
C THR A 39 -0.43 21.66 -5.33
N ARG A 40 -0.05 22.15 -4.14
CA ARG A 40 0.14 21.31 -2.93
C ARG A 40 -1.12 21.23 -2.07
N GLU A 41 -2.26 21.53 -2.64
CA GLU A 41 -3.54 21.37 -1.97
C GLU A 41 -3.95 19.90 -1.90
N SER A 42 -4.85 19.59 -0.97
CA SER A 42 -5.44 18.25 -0.91
C SER A 42 -6.22 17.98 -2.19
N PRO A 43 -6.02 16.82 -2.84
CA PRO A 43 -6.90 16.41 -3.94
C PRO A 43 -8.29 15.98 -3.45
N PHE A 44 -8.52 16.01 -2.13
CA PHE A 44 -9.76 15.59 -1.51
C PHE A 44 -10.41 16.75 -0.77
N THR A 45 -11.73 16.69 -0.66
CA THR A 45 -12.54 17.69 0.07
C THR A 45 -12.22 17.72 1.57
N SER A 46 -12.66 18.75 2.26
CA SER A 46 -12.50 18.90 3.70
C SER A 46 -13.43 18.00 4.53
N CYS A 47 -14.43 17.40 3.89
CA CYS A 47 -15.32 16.43 4.52
C CYS A 47 -14.81 15.01 4.37
N ARG A 48 -15.21 14.13 5.29
CA ARG A 48 -15.03 12.68 5.12
C ARG A 48 -15.87 12.20 3.95
N ARG A 49 -15.41 11.14 3.32
CA ARG A 49 -16.06 10.55 2.15
C ARG A 49 -16.37 9.08 2.39
N THR A 50 -17.52 8.66 1.88
CA THR A 50 -17.98 7.27 1.87
C THR A 50 -18.49 6.91 0.48
N LEU A 51 -19.11 5.75 0.31
CA LEU A 51 -19.74 5.33 -0.95
C LEU A 51 -21.21 5.74 -0.96
N ALA A 52 -21.78 6.02 -2.14
CA ALA A 52 -23.21 6.24 -2.31
C ALA A 52 -24.01 4.93 -2.31
N ALA A 53 -23.38 3.83 -2.77
CA ALA A 53 -24.00 2.50 -2.83
C ALA A 53 -22.96 1.41 -2.53
N GLU A 54 -23.43 0.17 -2.35
CA GLU A 54 -22.53 -0.99 -2.21
C GLU A 54 -21.84 -1.32 -3.54
N ALA A 55 -20.53 -1.61 -3.46
CA ALA A 55 -19.72 -2.08 -4.57
C ALA A 55 -19.29 -3.53 -4.34
N LEU A 56 -19.86 -4.46 -5.10
CA LEU A 56 -19.53 -5.88 -5.05
C LEU A 56 -18.50 -6.23 -6.13
N VAL A 57 -17.44 -6.91 -5.74
CA VAL A 57 -16.47 -7.52 -6.65
C VAL A 57 -16.28 -8.99 -6.31
N SER A 58 -15.97 -9.80 -7.33
CA SER A 58 -15.72 -11.24 -7.16
C SER A 58 -14.58 -11.70 -8.04
N GLY A 59 -13.69 -12.49 -7.48
CA GLY A 59 -12.53 -13.04 -8.16
C GLY A 59 -12.15 -14.43 -7.63
N ILE A 60 -11.10 -15.00 -8.16
CA ILE A 60 -10.54 -16.25 -7.64
C ILE A 60 -9.83 -15.93 -6.33
N GLY A 61 -9.99 -16.79 -5.30
CA GLY A 61 -9.28 -16.61 -4.04
C GLY A 61 -7.77 -16.67 -4.22
N THR A 62 -7.05 -15.80 -3.54
CA THR A 62 -5.59 -15.67 -3.67
C THR A 62 -4.87 -16.94 -3.20
N PHE A 63 -5.26 -17.49 -2.06
CA PHE A 63 -4.60 -18.67 -1.47
C PHE A 63 -5.18 -20.00 -1.95
N CYS A 64 -6.50 -20.09 -1.98
CA CYS A 64 -7.18 -21.33 -2.34
C CYS A 64 -7.37 -21.51 -3.84
N GLY A 65 -7.39 -20.44 -4.63
CA GLY A 65 -7.30 -20.47 -6.10
C GLY A 65 -8.43 -21.17 -6.86
N ARG A 66 -9.29 -21.92 -6.17
CA ARG A 66 -10.34 -22.74 -6.75
C ARG A 66 -11.75 -22.26 -6.45
N SER A 67 -11.92 -21.56 -5.35
CA SER A 67 -13.20 -20.99 -4.95
C SER A 67 -13.28 -19.52 -5.36
N ARG A 68 -14.46 -19.10 -5.78
CA ARG A 68 -14.74 -17.70 -6.05
C ARG A 68 -14.95 -16.99 -4.71
N GLN A 69 -14.21 -15.92 -4.51
CA GLN A 69 -14.31 -15.07 -3.33
C GLN A 69 -15.00 -13.76 -3.71
N SER A 70 -15.74 -13.20 -2.77
CA SER A 70 -16.40 -11.92 -2.94
C SER A 70 -15.97 -10.92 -1.86
N LEU A 71 -15.96 -9.67 -2.25
CA LEU A 71 -15.70 -8.54 -1.40
C LEU A 71 -16.71 -7.45 -1.75
N THR A 72 -17.35 -6.89 -0.73
CA THR A 72 -18.28 -5.77 -0.88
C THR A 72 -17.76 -4.57 -0.09
N PHE A 73 -17.59 -3.44 -0.76
CA PHE A 73 -17.43 -2.15 -0.09
C PHE A 73 -18.80 -1.58 0.17
N ALA A 74 -19.17 -1.38 1.43
CA ALA A 74 -20.46 -0.81 1.83
C ALA A 74 -20.27 0.59 2.39
N PRO A 75 -21.21 1.52 2.14
CA PRO A 75 -21.25 2.82 2.81
C PRO A 75 -21.18 2.66 4.33
N SER A 76 -20.56 3.61 5.02
CA SER A 76 -20.47 3.61 6.47
C SER A 76 -20.46 5.03 7.01
N GLU A 77 -21.24 5.29 8.05
CA GLU A 77 -21.17 6.52 8.86
C GLU A 77 -20.07 6.42 9.93
N ARG A 78 -19.63 5.19 10.22
CA ARG A 78 -18.60 4.91 11.22
C ARG A 78 -17.24 5.35 10.71
N PRO A 79 -16.49 6.22 11.44
CA PRO A 79 -15.19 6.68 11.03
C PRO A 79 -14.17 5.55 10.80
N GLY A 80 -13.44 5.65 9.68
CA GLY A 80 -12.41 4.69 9.30
C GLY A 80 -12.94 3.53 8.45
N TRP A 81 -12.01 2.66 8.10
CA TRP A 81 -12.31 1.42 7.38
C TRP A 81 -12.43 0.27 8.36
N TRP A 82 -13.43 -0.57 8.14
CA TRP A 82 -13.73 -1.73 8.96
C TRP A 82 -13.91 -2.96 8.07
N ILE A 83 -13.42 -4.11 8.51
CA ILE A 83 -13.51 -5.38 7.79
C ILE A 83 -14.40 -6.31 8.57
N ARG A 84 -15.42 -6.88 7.91
CA ARG A 84 -16.34 -7.87 8.46
C ARG A 84 -16.25 -9.18 7.70
N ARG A 85 -15.98 -10.27 8.42
CA ARG A 85 -15.99 -11.64 7.92
C ARG A 85 -17.42 -12.20 8.01
N LEU A 86 -18.09 -12.38 6.85
CA LEU A 86 -19.47 -12.89 6.81
C LEU A 86 -19.56 -14.38 7.12
N ASP A 87 -18.47 -15.13 6.97
CA ASP A 87 -18.38 -16.55 7.27
C ASP A 87 -18.05 -16.84 8.75
N GLN A 88 -17.82 -15.81 9.57
CA GLN A 88 -17.61 -15.96 11.01
C GLN A 88 -18.91 -15.67 11.76
N PRO A 89 -19.34 -16.55 12.72
CA PRO A 89 -20.63 -16.41 13.40
C PRO A 89 -20.73 -15.09 14.18
N GLU A 90 -19.64 -14.64 14.81
CA GLU A 90 -19.63 -13.43 15.62
C GLU A 90 -19.68 -12.15 14.78
N GLN A 91 -19.33 -12.22 13.51
CA GLN A 91 -19.23 -11.08 12.57
C GLN A 91 -18.54 -9.84 13.19
N LEU A 92 -17.48 -10.08 13.97
CA LEU A 92 -16.74 -9.03 14.66
C LEU A 92 -15.96 -8.16 13.66
N ASP A 93 -16.20 -6.85 13.69
CA ASP A 93 -15.52 -5.90 12.82
C ASP A 93 -14.06 -5.68 13.25
N THR A 94 -13.15 -5.81 12.30
CA THR A 94 -11.73 -5.48 12.47
C THR A 94 -11.46 -4.09 11.88
N LYS A 95 -11.05 -3.12 12.72
CA LYS A 95 -10.64 -1.79 12.24
C LYS A 95 -9.36 -1.90 11.43
N VAL A 96 -9.29 -1.19 10.32
CA VAL A 96 -8.03 -0.97 9.56
C VAL A 96 -7.18 0.01 10.34
N ASP A 97 -6.30 -0.53 11.18
CA ASP A 97 -5.47 0.20 12.12
C ASP A 97 -4.24 -0.63 12.48
N ILE A 98 -3.13 0.04 12.81
CA ILE A 98 -1.87 -0.63 13.18
C ILE A 98 -2.01 -1.52 14.41
N ALA A 99 -2.96 -1.22 15.32
CA ALA A 99 -3.23 -2.04 16.50
C ALA A 99 -3.79 -3.42 16.15
N ASN A 100 -4.47 -3.57 15.01
CA ASN A 100 -5.03 -4.83 14.53
C ASN A 100 -4.11 -5.56 13.54
N LEU A 101 -2.93 -5.02 13.26
CA LEU A 101 -1.95 -5.69 12.40
C LEU A 101 -1.34 -6.88 13.12
N TRP A 102 -1.65 -8.09 12.65
CA TRP A 102 -1.11 -9.33 13.18
C TRP A 102 0.29 -9.63 12.66
N THR A 103 0.49 -9.53 11.33
CA THR A 103 1.80 -9.75 10.70
C THR A 103 1.95 -8.95 9.42
N SER A 104 3.21 -8.60 9.09
CA SER A 104 3.63 -7.91 7.88
C SER A 104 4.81 -8.61 7.19
N ALA A 105 5.13 -9.85 7.56
CA ALA A 105 6.37 -10.51 7.11
C ALA A 105 6.38 -10.81 5.59
N GLN A 106 5.25 -11.17 5.01
CA GLN A 106 5.12 -11.48 3.57
C GLN A 106 3.97 -10.73 2.92
N ASN A 107 2.92 -10.48 3.67
CA ASN A 107 1.74 -9.71 3.32
C ASN A 107 1.16 -9.11 4.59
N LEU A 108 0.27 -8.16 4.46
CA LEU A 108 -0.44 -7.59 5.60
C LEU A 108 -1.60 -8.49 6.00
N VAL A 109 -1.66 -8.83 7.28
CA VAL A 109 -2.78 -9.59 7.88
C VAL A 109 -3.36 -8.80 9.02
N LEU A 110 -4.61 -8.42 8.90
CA LEU A 110 -5.38 -7.81 10.00
C LEU A 110 -6.19 -8.87 10.73
N ARG A 111 -6.27 -8.73 12.05
CA ARG A 111 -7.00 -9.64 12.94
C ARG A 111 -7.52 -8.91 14.18
N SER A 112 -8.71 -9.26 14.61
CA SER A 112 -9.23 -8.82 15.91
C SER A 112 -10.05 -9.95 16.59
N GLY A 113 -10.09 -9.95 17.90
CA GLY A 113 -10.83 -10.95 18.69
C GLY A 113 -10.33 -12.38 18.46
N SER A 114 -11.18 -13.23 17.90
CA SER A 114 -10.89 -14.64 17.61
C SER A 114 -9.66 -14.83 16.70
N PRO A 115 -8.84 -15.88 16.92
CA PRO A 115 -7.77 -16.25 16.00
C PRO A 115 -8.21 -16.52 14.56
N HIS A 116 -9.48 -16.85 14.36
CA HIS A 116 -10.06 -17.12 13.03
C HIS A 116 -10.59 -15.87 12.35
N ASN A 117 -10.78 -14.75 13.07
CA ASN A 117 -11.27 -13.49 12.53
C ASN A 117 -10.11 -12.66 11.95
N TYR A 118 -9.58 -13.09 10.82
CA TYR A 118 -8.49 -12.42 10.10
C TYR A 118 -8.80 -12.26 8.62
N LEU A 119 -8.18 -11.27 7.98
CA LEU A 119 -8.09 -11.14 6.54
C LEU A 119 -6.61 -10.99 6.14
N ARG A 120 -6.18 -11.77 5.15
CA ARG A 120 -4.81 -11.79 4.63
C ARG A 120 -4.72 -10.94 3.36
N MET A 121 -3.48 -10.53 3.02
CA MET A 121 -3.19 -9.73 1.80
C MET A 121 -4.12 -8.53 1.67
N VAL A 122 -4.30 -7.82 2.77
CA VAL A 122 -5.21 -6.67 2.81
C VAL A 122 -4.63 -5.46 2.08
N GLU A 123 -3.34 -5.44 1.76
CA GLU A 123 -2.63 -4.33 1.13
C GLU A 123 -3.32 -3.85 -0.14
N HIS A 124 -3.72 -4.76 -1.01
CA HIS A 124 -4.43 -4.45 -2.26
C HIS A 124 -5.83 -3.84 -2.06
N ILE A 125 -6.38 -3.97 -0.85
CA ILE A 125 -7.70 -3.47 -0.48
C ILE A 125 -7.57 -2.15 0.26
N ILE A 126 -6.78 -2.12 1.34
CA ILE A 126 -6.75 -0.95 2.22
C ILE A 126 -5.97 0.24 1.65
N ALA A 127 -5.10 0.02 0.65
CA ALA A 127 -4.43 1.09 -0.08
C ALA A 127 -5.43 2.06 -0.75
N LEU A 128 -6.61 1.56 -1.15
CA LEU A 128 -7.67 2.37 -1.76
C LEU A 128 -8.15 3.49 -0.83
N LYS A 129 -8.09 3.28 0.49
CA LYS A 129 -8.48 4.32 1.48
C LYS A 129 -7.76 5.64 1.21
N GLY A 130 -6.43 5.61 1.18
CA GLY A 130 -5.63 6.80 0.92
C GLY A 130 -5.61 7.21 -0.54
N GLY A 131 -5.60 6.23 -1.46
CA GLY A 131 -5.53 6.47 -2.90
C GLY A 131 -6.76 7.14 -3.49
N LEU A 132 -7.95 6.75 -3.05
CA LEU A 132 -9.22 7.34 -3.49
C LEU A 132 -9.76 8.40 -2.52
N GLY A 133 -9.13 8.56 -1.35
CA GLY A 133 -9.60 9.46 -0.30
C GLY A 133 -10.98 9.12 0.23
N VAL A 134 -11.28 7.82 0.37
CA VAL A 134 -12.54 7.33 0.95
C VAL A 134 -12.28 6.98 2.41
N ASP A 135 -12.89 7.70 3.32
CA ASP A 135 -12.56 7.65 4.74
C ASP A 135 -13.34 6.60 5.51
N ASN A 136 -14.60 6.39 5.16
CA ASN A 136 -15.54 5.58 5.92
C ASN A 136 -16.09 4.45 5.04
N VAL A 137 -15.70 3.20 5.30
CA VAL A 137 -16.16 2.04 4.53
C VAL A 137 -16.25 0.81 5.44
N LEU A 138 -17.31 0.01 5.25
CA LEU A 138 -17.36 -1.35 5.76
C LEU A 138 -17.06 -2.33 4.62
N VAL A 139 -15.91 -3.00 4.71
CA VAL A 139 -15.50 -4.05 3.78
C VAL A 139 -16.05 -5.39 4.27
N LYS A 140 -17.02 -5.95 3.55
CA LYS A 140 -17.60 -7.27 3.85
C LYS A 140 -16.88 -8.32 2.99
N VAL A 141 -16.42 -9.41 3.59
CA VAL A 141 -15.74 -10.50 2.88
C VAL A 141 -16.34 -11.84 3.27
N ASN A 142 -16.44 -12.75 2.32
CA ASN A 142 -17.02 -14.08 2.54
C ASN A 142 -15.99 -15.12 3.04
N SER A 143 -14.72 -14.74 3.17
CA SER A 143 -13.66 -15.60 3.72
C SER A 143 -12.43 -14.79 4.13
N GLY A 144 -11.44 -15.42 4.78
CA GLY A 144 -10.14 -14.81 5.04
C GLY A 144 -9.18 -14.79 3.84
N ASP A 145 -9.64 -15.25 2.68
CA ASP A 145 -8.90 -15.33 1.42
C ASP A 145 -9.46 -14.28 0.45
N PRO A 146 -8.79 -13.14 0.22
CA PRO A 146 -9.32 -12.08 -0.62
C PRO A 146 -9.35 -12.48 -2.10
N PRO A 147 -10.27 -11.88 -2.89
CA PRO A 147 -10.28 -12.07 -4.33
C PRO A 147 -9.02 -11.49 -4.99
N LEU A 148 -8.52 -12.17 -6.01
CA LEU A 148 -7.37 -11.77 -6.82
C LEU A 148 -7.81 -11.48 -8.25
N PHE A 149 -7.24 -10.45 -8.87
CA PHE A 149 -7.60 -10.01 -10.21
C PHE A 149 -6.39 -9.92 -11.13
N ASP A 150 -6.59 -10.21 -12.42
CA ASP A 150 -5.55 -10.09 -13.44
C ASP A 150 -5.07 -8.64 -13.64
N GLN A 151 -5.89 -7.67 -13.26
CA GLN A 151 -5.59 -6.23 -13.32
C GLN A 151 -5.21 -5.64 -11.96
N SER A 152 -4.70 -6.46 -11.04
CA SER A 152 -4.34 -6.04 -9.68
C SER A 152 -5.52 -5.39 -8.95
N SER A 153 -5.36 -4.20 -8.35
CA SER A 153 -6.42 -3.51 -7.60
C SER A 153 -7.35 -2.65 -8.48
N LEU A 154 -7.09 -2.53 -9.78
CA LEU A 154 -7.92 -1.70 -10.68
C LEU A 154 -9.42 -2.08 -10.68
N PRO A 155 -9.83 -3.37 -10.64
CA PRO A 155 -11.24 -3.72 -10.52
C PRO A 155 -11.89 -3.22 -9.23
N LEU A 156 -11.13 -3.11 -8.13
CA LEU A 156 -11.60 -2.55 -6.86
C LEU A 156 -11.82 -1.04 -6.98
N VAL A 157 -10.86 -0.33 -7.60
CA VAL A 157 -10.97 1.12 -7.88
C VAL A 157 -12.22 1.40 -8.69
N LYS A 158 -12.39 0.72 -9.83
CA LYS A 158 -13.56 0.90 -10.70
C LYS A 158 -14.88 0.59 -10.01
N ALA A 159 -14.92 -0.43 -9.15
CA ALA A 159 -16.12 -0.77 -8.41
C ALA A 159 -16.53 0.33 -7.43
N MET A 160 -15.56 0.93 -6.72
CA MET A 160 -15.83 2.04 -5.81
C MET A 160 -16.23 3.32 -6.56
N GLU A 161 -15.56 3.64 -7.68
CA GLU A 161 -15.92 4.77 -8.53
C GLU A 161 -17.34 4.63 -9.10
N ASN A 162 -17.70 3.44 -9.58
CA ASN A 162 -19.04 3.15 -10.10
C ASN A 162 -20.13 3.20 -9.03
N ALA A 163 -19.81 2.85 -7.78
CA ALA A 163 -20.74 2.98 -6.65
C ALA A 163 -20.96 4.44 -6.23
N GLY A 164 -20.15 5.35 -6.73
CA GLY A 164 -20.15 6.77 -6.38
C GLY A 164 -19.48 7.03 -5.04
N ILE A 165 -18.61 8.04 -4.99
CA ILE A 165 -17.94 8.49 -3.78
C ILE A 165 -18.58 9.82 -3.38
N VAL A 166 -19.16 9.89 -2.19
CA VAL A 166 -19.93 11.03 -1.69
C VAL A 166 -19.35 11.56 -0.38
N GLU A 167 -19.56 12.83 -0.12
CA GLU A 167 -19.19 13.47 1.14
C GLU A 167 -20.19 13.12 2.25
N THR A 168 -19.68 13.09 3.47
CA THR A 168 -20.48 13.05 4.69
C THR A 168 -20.47 14.44 5.34
N ASP A 169 -21.27 14.65 6.37
CA ASP A 169 -21.28 15.86 7.22
C ASP A 169 -20.09 15.95 8.18
N GLN A 170 -19.27 14.91 8.27
CA GLN A 170 -18.13 14.84 9.18
C GLN A 170 -16.88 15.47 8.55
N ALA A 171 -16.15 16.29 9.31
CA ALA A 171 -14.87 16.84 8.86
C ALA A 171 -13.81 15.74 8.71
N ALA A 172 -13.05 15.76 7.62
CA ALA A 172 -11.88 14.93 7.46
C ALA A 172 -10.77 15.37 8.40
N THR A 173 -10.05 14.39 8.97
CA THR A 173 -8.93 14.64 9.84
C THR A 173 -7.63 14.28 9.14
N TYR A 174 -6.63 15.15 9.26
CA TYR A 174 -5.32 14.97 8.67
C TYR A 174 -4.26 14.82 9.74
N VAL A 175 -3.27 13.97 9.47
CA VAL A 175 -2.09 13.80 10.33
C VAL A 175 -0.83 13.90 9.49
N THR A 176 0.20 14.45 10.10
CA THR A 176 1.56 14.49 9.56
C THR A 176 2.54 14.13 10.67
N VAL A 177 3.82 13.99 10.36
CA VAL A 177 4.85 13.86 11.41
C VAL A 177 5.17 15.22 12.01
N ARG A 178 5.53 15.27 13.30
CA ARG A 178 5.89 16.50 14.02
C ARG A 178 7.21 17.11 13.55
N GLU A 179 8.14 16.26 13.12
CA GLU A 179 9.48 16.58 12.67
C GLU A 179 9.93 15.58 11.61
N PRO A 180 10.95 15.89 10.79
CA PRO A 180 11.53 14.88 9.92
C PRO A 180 12.06 13.69 10.71
N VAL A 181 11.62 12.47 10.37
CA VAL A 181 12.01 11.23 11.05
C VAL A 181 12.43 10.16 10.05
N ALA A 182 13.40 9.34 10.48
CA ALA A 182 14.00 8.28 9.68
C ALA A 182 13.89 6.91 10.37
N PHE A 183 13.67 5.89 9.57
CA PHE A 183 13.57 4.49 9.98
C PHE A 183 14.45 3.66 9.06
N GLY A 184 15.39 2.89 9.61
CA GLY A 184 16.32 2.06 8.87
C GLY A 184 16.08 0.58 9.07
N GLY A 185 16.02 -0.18 7.99
CA GLY A 185 16.00 -1.62 8.01
C GLY A 185 17.40 -2.24 8.04
N LYS A 186 17.45 -3.58 8.06
CA LYS A 186 18.72 -4.33 8.20
C LYS A 186 19.50 -4.47 6.89
N ARG A 187 18.92 -4.11 5.73
CA ARG A 187 19.48 -4.37 4.40
C ARG A 187 19.86 -3.10 3.64
N GLY A 188 20.06 -1.97 4.36
CA GLY A 188 20.28 -0.67 3.74
C GLY A 188 18.99 -0.15 3.07
N ASP A 189 17.85 -0.53 3.62
CA ASP A 189 16.52 -0.04 3.32
C ASP A 189 16.16 1.05 4.32
N PHE A 190 15.43 2.07 3.87
CA PHE A 190 14.96 3.12 4.77
C PHE A 190 13.64 3.74 4.37
N LEU A 191 13.01 4.39 5.35
CA LEU A 191 11.90 5.30 5.17
C LEU A 191 12.23 6.65 5.82
N LEU A 192 11.90 7.74 5.14
CA LEU A 192 11.86 9.08 5.74
C LEU A 192 10.42 9.59 5.69
N PHE A 193 9.98 10.18 6.78
CA PHE A 193 8.73 10.92 6.85
C PHE A 193 9.07 12.38 7.13
N LEU A 194 8.56 13.26 6.29
CA LEU A 194 8.74 14.70 6.42
C LEU A 194 7.38 15.36 6.66
N PRO A 195 7.31 16.30 7.59
CA PRO A 195 6.08 17.01 7.88
C PRO A 195 5.58 17.75 6.64
N THR A 196 4.29 18.02 6.63
CA THR A 196 3.73 18.93 5.64
C THR A 196 4.24 20.35 5.83
N GLU A 197 4.42 21.07 4.74
CA GLU A 197 4.85 22.46 4.74
C GLU A 197 3.62 23.36 4.65
N ASN A 198 3.61 24.45 5.44
CA ASN A 198 2.58 25.50 5.40
C ASN A 198 1.14 24.97 5.53
N GLY A 199 0.92 23.85 6.26
CA GLY A 199 -0.40 23.26 6.43
C GLY A 199 -0.96 22.57 5.17
N ALA A 200 -0.15 22.34 4.16
CA ALA A 200 -0.56 21.60 2.96
C ALA A 200 -1.10 20.20 3.32
N ARG A 201 -2.15 19.77 2.64
CA ARG A 201 -2.86 18.51 2.95
C ARG A 201 -2.71 17.46 1.84
N ASN A 202 -1.64 17.55 1.05
CA ASN A 202 -1.28 16.56 0.05
C ASN A 202 -0.31 15.52 0.62
N LEU A 203 -0.30 14.35 0.04
CA LEU A 203 0.70 13.31 0.28
C LEU A 203 1.58 13.17 -0.96
N ARG A 204 2.88 13.34 -0.78
CA ARG A 204 3.91 13.13 -1.79
C ARG A 204 4.71 11.88 -1.47
N ILE A 205 4.98 11.06 -2.47
CA ILE A 205 5.79 9.86 -2.34
C ILE A 205 6.96 9.93 -3.32
N ASP A 206 8.19 9.74 -2.79
CA ASP A 206 9.40 9.49 -3.56
C ASP A 206 9.88 8.09 -3.24
N CYS A 207 9.64 7.16 -4.16
CA CYS A 207 9.88 5.74 -3.94
C CYS A 207 10.90 5.19 -4.91
N ALA A 208 11.93 4.54 -4.35
CA ALA A 208 12.93 3.86 -5.16
C ALA A 208 13.14 2.41 -4.71
N ILE A 209 13.35 1.55 -5.69
CA ILE A 209 13.75 0.16 -5.53
C ILE A 209 15.09 -0.09 -6.20
N SER A 210 15.82 -1.11 -5.73
CA SER A 210 17.09 -1.53 -6.29
C SER A 210 17.22 -3.04 -6.13
N TRP A 211 17.08 -3.77 -7.23
CA TRP A 211 17.06 -5.22 -7.23
C TRP A 211 18.11 -5.78 -8.21
N ASN A 212 18.83 -6.78 -7.78
CA ASN A 212 19.78 -7.49 -8.64
C ASN A 212 19.06 -8.51 -9.56
N THR A 213 18.17 -8.00 -10.38
CA THR A 213 17.38 -8.74 -11.39
C THR A 213 17.16 -7.84 -12.60
N VAL A 214 16.42 -8.33 -13.61
CA VAL A 214 16.04 -7.50 -14.78
C VAL A 214 15.27 -6.22 -14.41
N ILE A 215 14.72 -6.13 -13.19
CA ILE A 215 14.02 -4.94 -12.71
C ILE A 215 15.01 -3.78 -12.49
N GLY A 216 16.19 -4.07 -11.90
CA GLY A 216 17.22 -3.07 -11.64
C GLY A 216 16.81 -1.98 -10.68
N ASP A 217 17.31 -0.78 -10.94
CA ASP A 217 17.02 0.44 -10.19
C ASP A 217 15.87 1.20 -10.82
N GLN A 218 14.86 1.53 -10.01
CA GLN A 218 13.70 2.29 -10.43
C GLN A 218 13.35 3.31 -9.35
N ARG A 219 12.99 4.55 -9.76
CA ARG A 219 12.55 5.60 -8.84
C ARG A 219 11.43 6.42 -9.46
N ILE A 220 10.37 6.65 -8.68
CA ILE A 220 9.22 7.48 -9.07
C ILE A 220 8.95 8.54 -8.00
N LEU A 221 8.54 9.72 -8.45
CA LEU A 221 8.14 10.84 -7.59
C LEU A 221 6.74 11.28 -7.98
N PHE A 222 5.78 11.23 -7.07
CA PHE A 222 4.41 11.59 -7.38
C PHE A 222 3.64 12.14 -6.18
N ASP A 223 2.60 12.92 -6.47
CA ASP A 223 1.56 13.27 -5.50
C ASP A 223 0.42 12.25 -5.57
N VAL A 224 -0.06 11.82 -4.42
CA VAL A 224 -1.16 10.87 -4.32
C VAL A 224 -2.47 11.60 -4.63
N THR A 225 -3.04 11.28 -5.78
CA THR A 225 -4.37 11.73 -6.24
C THR A 225 -5.18 10.52 -6.69
N PRO A 226 -6.52 10.64 -6.82
CA PRO A 226 -7.33 9.57 -7.41
C PRO A 226 -6.80 9.09 -8.76
N GLU A 227 -6.35 10.02 -9.62
CA GLU A 227 -5.85 9.72 -10.95
C GLU A 227 -4.52 8.95 -10.92
N THR A 228 -3.55 9.41 -10.09
CA THR A 228 -2.26 8.72 -9.96
C THR A 228 -2.44 7.36 -9.31
N PHE A 229 -3.36 7.24 -8.34
CA PHE A 229 -3.65 5.97 -7.70
C PHE A 229 -4.38 5.00 -8.64
N ALA A 230 -5.39 5.46 -9.39
CA ALA A 230 -6.09 4.64 -10.38
C ALA A 230 -5.14 4.12 -11.46
N TYR A 231 -4.25 4.99 -11.98
CA TYR A 231 -3.18 4.58 -12.90
C TYR A 231 -2.34 3.46 -12.29
N ALA A 232 -1.80 3.66 -11.10
CA ALA A 232 -0.88 2.74 -10.46
C ALA A 232 -1.55 1.47 -9.91
N SER A 233 -2.87 1.49 -9.64
CA SER A 233 -3.62 0.33 -9.16
C SER A 233 -3.62 -0.87 -10.11
N PHE A 234 -3.17 -0.66 -11.35
CA PHE A 234 -2.96 -1.67 -12.36
C PHE A 234 -1.64 -2.45 -12.18
N ALA A 235 -0.72 -1.99 -11.31
CA ALA A 235 0.55 -2.64 -11.04
C ALA A 235 0.37 -3.95 -10.27
N ARG A 236 0.89 -5.05 -10.81
CA ARG A 236 0.79 -6.38 -10.20
C ARG A 236 1.88 -6.61 -9.16
N THR A 237 1.57 -7.45 -8.18
CA THR A 237 2.58 -8.10 -7.34
C THR A 237 3.60 -8.79 -8.21
N ASN A 238 4.86 -8.77 -7.79
CA ASN A 238 5.94 -9.40 -8.54
C ASN A 238 6.56 -10.57 -7.76
N ALA A 239 7.11 -11.52 -8.49
CA ALA A 239 7.87 -12.63 -7.92
C ALA A 239 8.96 -13.09 -8.88
N THR A 240 10.06 -13.58 -8.31
CA THR A 240 11.05 -14.29 -9.11
C THR A 240 10.45 -15.61 -9.65
N ARG A 241 10.93 -16.07 -10.80
CA ARG A 241 10.52 -17.36 -11.35
C ARG A 241 10.69 -18.51 -10.35
N ARG A 242 11.74 -18.47 -9.52
CA ARG A 242 11.96 -19.48 -8.47
C ARG A 242 10.87 -19.46 -7.42
N GLN A 243 10.50 -18.28 -6.93
CA GLN A 243 9.40 -18.11 -5.95
C GLN A 243 8.07 -18.57 -6.54
N TYR A 244 7.78 -18.19 -7.79
CA TYR A 244 6.56 -18.63 -8.49
C TYR A 244 6.47 -20.14 -8.61
N LEU A 245 7.55 -20.81 -9.07
CA LEU A 245 7.60 -22.27 -9.20
C LEU A 245 7.49 -22.95 -7.83
N LEU A 246 8.17 -22.41 -6.80
CA LEU A 246 8.04 -22.93 -5.43
C LEU A 246 6.60 -22.83 -4.93
N ALA A 247 5.92 -21.71 -5.10
CA ALA A 247 4.51 -21.54 -4.73
C ALA A 247 3.58 -22.52 -5.47
N LYS A 248 3.90 -22.87 -6.71
CA LYS A 248 3.11 -23.83 -7.52
C LYS A 248 3.41 -25.30 -7.24
N THR A 249 4.53 -25.61 -6.59
CA THR A 249 4.98 -26.97 -6.29
C THR A 249 4.95 -27.26 -4.78
N VAL A 250 6.11 -27.33 -4.15
CA VAL A 250 6.28 -27.69 -2.72
C VAL A 250 5.63 -26.65 -1.79
N GLY A 251 5.63 -25.38 -2.17
CA GLY A 251 5.00 -24.30 -1.39
C GLY A 251 3.50 -24.49 -1.13
N LYS A 252 2.85 -25.37 -1.89
CA LYS A 252 1.43 -25.74 -1.65
C LYS A 252 1.19 -26.40 -0.29
N LEU A 253 2.20 -27.03 0.27
CA LEU A 253 2.13 -27.74 1.55
C LEU A 253 2.19 -26.80 2.75
N PHE A 254 2.68 -25.57 2.56
CA PHE A 254 2.87 -24.60 3.63
C PHE A 254 1.89 -23.43 3.49
N ALA A 255 1.13 -23.16 4.55
CA ALA A 255 0.12 -22.09 4.54
C ALA A 255 0.69 -20.71 4.18
N ALA A 256 1.94 -20.40 4.59
CA ALA A 256 2.60 -19.13 4.31
C ALA A 256 2.96 -18.91 2.83
N THR A 257 3.18 -19.98 2.08
CA THR A 257 3.60 -19.94 0.67
C THR A 257 2.53 -20.44 -0.30
N ARG A 258 1.36 -20.84 0.22
CA ARG A 258 0.23 -21.29 -0.60
C ARG A 258 -0.41 -20.09 -1.30
N ASN A 259 -0.22 -20.00 -2.61
CA ASN A 259 -0.77 -18.93 -3.46
C ASN A 259 -1.31 -19.53 -4.76
N TRP A 260 -2.34 -20.36 -4.66
CA TRP A 260 -2.89 -21.08 -5.84
C TRP A 260 -3.58 -20.17 -6.84
N GLY A 261 -4.10 -19.03 -6.40
CA GLY A 261 -4.71 -18.03 -7.27
C GLY A 261 -3.71 -17.31 -8.17
N TYR A 262 -2.43 -17.27 -7.80
CA TYR A 262 -1.41 -16.63 -8.64
C TYR A 262 -1.23 -17.37 -9.97
N ASN A 263 -1.18 -16.61 -11.05
CA ASN A 263 -0.93 -17.08 -12.41
C ASN A 263 -0.17 -16.00 -13.20
N GLU A 264 0.20 -16.32 -14.44
CA GLU A 264 1.00 -15.44 -15.29
C GLU A 264 0.29 -14.13 -15.70
N ARG A 265 -1.04 -14.02 -15.52
CA ARG A 265 -1.79 -12.81 -15.82
C ARG A 265 -1.85 -11.83 -14.65
N ASN A 266 -1.92 -12.36 -13.43
CA ASN A 266 -2.13 -11.55 -12.22
C ASN A 266 -0.87 -11.30 -11.39
N ILE A 267 0.29 -11.84 -11.81
CA ILE A 267 1.59 -11.60 -11.17
C ILE A 267 2.66 -11.30 -12.21
N LEU A 268 3.54 -10.36 -11.92
CA LEU A 268 4.73 -10.09 -12.73
C LEU A 268 5.84 -11.09 -12.36
N ILE A 269 6.17 -12.00 -13.26
CA ILE A 269 7.22 -13.00 -13.06
C ILE A 269 8.50 -12.54 -13.75
N HIS A 270 9.58 -12.46 -12.99
CA HIS A 270 10.86 -11.99 -13.48
C HIS A 270 12.03 -12.91 -13.08
N GLY A 271 13.17 -12.69 -13.69
CA GLY A 271 14.42 -13.40 -13.42
C GLY A 271 15.61 -12.45 -13.42
N PRO A 272 16.83 -13.00 -13.36
CA PRO A 272 18.04 -12.18 -13.37
C PRO A 272 18.20 -11.34 -14.65
N LYS A 273 17.78 -11.86 -15.80
CA LYS A 273 18.07 -11.28 -17.13
C LYS A 273 16.85 -10.97 -17.99
N ARG A 274 15.64 -11.44 -17.61
CA ARG A 274 14.43 -11.22 -18.39
C ARG A 274 13.17 -11.29 -17.56
N PHE A 275 12.11 -10.68 -18.07
CA PHE A 275 10.74 -10.91 -17.62
C PHE A 275 10.23 -12.22 -18.26
N TYR A 276 9.37 -12.95 -17.52
CA TYR A 276 8.67 -14.15 -17.98
C TYR A 276 7.20 -13.90 -18.27
N THR A 277 6.67 -12.80 -17.74
CA THR A 277 5.37 -12.24 -18.10
C THR A 277 5.59 -10.83 -18.61
N GLU A 278 4.75 -10.36 -19.51
CA GLU A 278 4.84 -9.02 -20.07
C GLU A 278 4.66 -7.96 -18.97
N PRO A 279 5.67 -7.10 -18.74
CA PRO A 279 5.59 -6.05 -17.73
C PRO A 279 4.79 -4.86 -18.24
N ARG A 280 4.32 -4.02 -17.31
CA ARG A 280 3.52 -2.82 -17.57
C ARG A 280 4.31 -1.55 -17.24
N PHE A 281 3.75 -0.37 -17.54
CA PHE A 281 4.31 0.95 -17.23
C PHE A 281 5.68 1.17 -17.86
N GLN A 282 5.74 1.02 -19.18
CA GLN A 282 6.98 1.27 -19.92
C GLN A 282 7.29 2.77 -19.98
N VAL A 283 8.48 3.13 -19.54
CA VAL A 283 9.04 4.47 -19.66
C VAL A 283 10.47 4.35 -20.23
N GLY A 284 10.67 4.78 -21.47
CA GLY A 284 11.90 4.50 -22.21
C GLY A 284 12.14 2.99 -22.31
N GLU A 285 13.30 2.54 -21.83
CA GLU A 285 13.68 1.13 -21.83
C GLU A 285 13.29 0.38 -20.54
N LYS A 286 12.78 1.09 -19.53
CA LYS A 286 12.40 0.52 -18.24
C LYS A 286 10.91 0.20 -18.16
N PHE A 287 10.57 -0.78 -17.33
CA PHE A 287 9.20 -1.14 -16.98
C PHE A 287 8.99 -0.91 -15.49
N LEU A 288 8.25 0.13 -15.15
CA LEU A 288 8.13 0.66 -13.78
C LEU A 288 7.04 -0.02 -12.93
N GLU A 289 6.46 -1.14 -13.40
CA GLU A 289 5.42 -1.86 -12.67
C GLU A 289 5.83 -2.22 -11.22
N PRO A 290 7.07 -2.71 -10.95
CA PRO A 290 7.49 -3.04 -9.59
C PRO A 290 7.55 -1.84 -8.65
N VAL A 291 8.06 -0.70 -9.08
CA VAL A 291 8.15 0.49 -8.22
C VAL A 291 6.77 1.12 -8.01
N TRP A 292 5.89 1.11 -9.01
CA TRP A 292 4.51 1.55 -8.85
C TRP A 292 3.73 0.66 -7.87
N HIS A 293 3.84 -0.67 -7.99
CA HIS A 293 3.25 -1.58 -7.01
C HIS A 293 3.74 -1.27 -5.59
N ARG A 294 5.07 -1.14 -5.43
CA ARG A 294 5.68 -0.85 -4.14
C ARG A 294 5.19 0.46 -3.52
N ALA A 295 5.07 1.50 -4.32
CA ALA A 295 4.69 2.83 -3.83
C ALA A 295 3.20 2.94 -3.50
N THR A 296 2.34 2.34 -4.35
CA THR A 296 0.88 2.58 -4.30
C THR A 296 0.07 1.47 -3.63
N LEU A 297 0.56 0.24 -3.61
CA LEU A 297 -0.17 -0.85 -2.97
C LEU A 297 0.47 -1.22 -1.62
N ASP A 298 1.79 -1.33 -1.56
CA ASP A 298 2.44 -1.72 -0.30
C ASP A 298 2.55 -0.54 0.69
N LEU A 299 3.18 0.57 0.26
CA LEU A 299 3.41 1.72 1.13
C LEU A 299 2.10 2.42 1.52
N MET A 300 1.20 2.63 0.56
CA MET A 300 -0.11 3.24 0.84
C MET A 300 -0.96 2.38 1.78
N ALA A 301 -0.84 1.05 1.71
CA ALA A 301 -1.50 0.16 2.66
C ALA A 301 -0.98 0.35 4.08
N ALA A 302 0.34 0.51 4.25
CA ALA A 302 0.90 0.82 5.56
C ALA A 302 0.42 2.18 6.07
N LEU A 303 0.38 3.21 5.23
CA LEU A 303 -0.17 4.52 5.58
C LEU A 303 -1.67 4.46 5.93
N ALA A 304 -2.45 3.55 5.32
CA ALA A 304 -3.85 3.34 5.69
C ALA A 304 -4.03 2.84 7.14
N LEU A 305 -3.00 2.20 7.72
CA LEU A 305 -2.99 1.76 9.12
C LEU A 305 -2.89 2.91 10.14
N THR A 306 -2.79 4.16 9.71
CA THR A 306 -2.97 5.35 10.57
C THR A 306 -4.43 5.55 11.02
N GLY A 307 -5.27 4.54 10.85
CA GLY A 307 -6.64 4.51 11.33
C GLY A 307 -7.58 5.39 10.52
N GLU A 308 -8.25 6.32 11.16
CA GLU A 308 -9.30 7.16 10.51
C GLU A 308 -8.78 8.45 9.87
N HIS A 309 -7.46 8.69 9.97
CA HIS A 309 -6.86 9.92 9.47
C HIS A 309 -6.37 9.77 8.03
N ARG A 310 -6.30 10.90 7.32
CA ARG A 310 -5.55 11.04 6.06
C ARG A 310 -4.13 11.46 6.40
N PHE A 311 -3.13 10.71 5.94
CA PHE A 311 -1.74 11.11 6.13
C PHE A 311 -1.35 12.15 5.07
N CYS A 312 -0.64 13.21 5.46
CA CYS A 312 -0.11 14.25 4.59
C CYS A 312 1.35 14.57 4.90
N GLY A 313 2.05 15.14 3.92
CA GLY A 313 3.48 15.39 3.97
C GLY A 313 4.23 14.63 2.89
N THR A 314 5.54 14.41 3.06
CA THR A 314 6.35 13.65 2.09
C THR A 314 6.87 12.36 2.73
N VAL A 315 6.73 11.25 2.00
CA VAL A 315 7.29 9.95 2.37
C VAL A 315 8.33 9.54 1.34
N VAL A 316 9.56 9.32 1.80
CA VAL A 316 10.65 8.79 0.97
C VAL A 316 10.87 7.34 1.33
N SER A 317 10.88 6.46 0.34
CA SER A 317 11.03 5.02 0.52
C SER A 317 12.14 4.48 -0.37
N TYR A 318 13.14 3.86 0.22
CA TYR A 318 14.21 3.19 -0.51
C TYR A 318 14.34 1.73 -0.11
N ARG A 319 14.12 0.81 -1.06
CA ARG A 319 14.23 -0.65 -0.87
C ARG A 319 13.40 -1.21 0.28
N ALA A 320 12.53 -0.40 0.88
CA ALA A 320 11.68 -0.79 1.98
C ALA A 320 10.63 -1.83 1.54
N GLY A 321 10.06 -2.51 2.50
CA GLY A 321 8.99 -3.50 2.29
C GLY A 321 8.05 -3.50 3.49
N HIS A 322 7.00 -4.33 3.42
CA HIS A 322 5.89 -4.35 4.39
C HIS A 322 6.32 -4.31 5.86
N THR A 323 7.39 -5.06 6.22
CA THR A 323 7.85 -5.10 7.62
C THR A 323 8.34 -3.74 8.07
N LEU A 324 9.24 -3.10 7.30
CA LEU A 324 9.77 -1.78 7.64
C LEU A 324 8.66 -0.72 7.63
N ASP A 325 7.76 -0.77 6.65
CA ASP A 325 6.64 0.16 6.56
C ASP A 325 5.76 0.11 7.82
N CYS A 326 5.33 -1.08 8.20
CA CYS A 326 4.46 -1.29 9.35
C CYS A 326 5.17 -0.99 10.68
N ASP A 327 6.46 -1.32 10.79
CA ASP A 327 7.26 -0.99 11.98
C ASP A 327 7.46 0.51 12.11
N ALA A 328 7.62 1.24 11.01
CA ALA A 328 7.66 2.70 11.00
C ALA A 328 6.32 3.29 11.47
N ILE A 329 5.17 2.85 10.92
CA ILE A 329 3.85 3.32 11.39
C ILE A 329 3.66 3.03 12.88
N ARG A 330 4.03 1.83 13.34
CA ARG A 330 3.94 1.48 14.77
C ARG A 330 4.82 2.37 15.63
N ALA A 331 6.02 2.72 15.14
CA ALA A 331 6.94 3.60 15.85
C ALA A 331 6.45 5.06 15.87
N LEU A 332 5.80 5.54 14.82
CA LEU A 332 5.17 6.86 14.80
C LEU A 332 4.16 7.01 15.96
N TYR A 333 3.33 6.01 16.19
CA TYR A 333 2.38 6.01 17.32
C TYR A 333 3.06 5.88 18.68
N ARG A 334 3.97 4.90 18.81
CA ARG A 334 4.64 4.62 20.11
C ARG A 334 5.47 5.79 20.63
N ASN A 335 5.99 6.61 19.74
CA ASN A 335 6.86 7.73 20.09
C ASN A 335 6.13 9.09 20.00
N ASP A 336 4.82 9.11 19.86
CA ASP A 336 3.99 10.33 19.70
C ASP A 336 4.52 11.29 18.62
N LEU A 337 4.90 10.74 17.48
CA LEU A 337 5.49 11.50 16.38
C LEU A 337 4.46 12.05 15.39
N LEU A 338 3.18 11.76 15.56
CA LEU A 338 2.11 12.28 14.72
C LEU A 338 1.54 13.57 15.30
N ALA A 339 1.20 14.51 14.42
CA ALA A 339 0.50 15.75 14.74
C ALA A 339 -0.74 15.88 13.84
N ARG A 340 -1.80 16.51 14.34
CA ARG A 340 -2.95 16.91 13.53
C ARG A 340 -2.62 18.17 12.73
N VAL A 341 -3.19 18.27 11.52
CA VAL A 341 -3.04 19.39 10.59
C VAL A 341 -4.38 20.12 10.46
#